data_acec9a53d388cf9b3f3d5f5473ea2cbc
#
_entry.id   acec9a53d388cf9b3f3d5f5473ea2cbc
#
_cell.length_a   1.000
_cell.length_b   1.000
_cell.length_c   1.000
_cell.angle_alpha   90.00
_cell.angle_beta   90.00
_cell.angle_gamma   90.00
#
_symmetry.space_group_name_H-M   'P 1'
#
loop_
_entity.id
_entity.type
_entity.pdbx_description
1 polymer ?
#
loop_
_entity_poly.entity_id
_entity_poly.type
_entity_poly.pdbx_seq_one_letter_code
_entity_poly.pdbx_strand_id
1 'polypeptide(L)'
;MKSPSRYLMPILLASAVAFTAACSTSAGPKQTAGEYFDDSVLTTKVKAAIFDDPVLRVTDVTVETYDGVVQLSGFVNSRSDINRAVELARGVKGVKDVRNDMRRK
;
A
#
# COMPACT_ATOMS: atom_id res chain seq x y z
N MET A 1 -33.94 20.76 44.24
CA MET A 1 -33.93 20.67 43.94
C MET A 1 -33.54 20.53 42.86
N LYS A 2 -33.66 20.36 42.25
CA LYS A 2 -33.36 20.49 41.25
C LYS A 2 -32.13 20.45 40.81
N SER A 3 -31.40 20.59 41.27
CA SER A 3 -30.13 20.66 40.85
C SER A 3 -29.44 19.47 40.38
N PRO A 4 -29.75 18.32 40.74
CA PRO A 4 -28.97 17.17 40.37
C PRO A 4 -28.87 16.91 38.89
N SER A 5 -29.84 17.26 38.20
CA SER A 5 -29.82 16.93 36.81
C SER A 5 -28.73 17.62 36.00
N ARG A 6 -28.34 18.76 36.46
CA ARG A 6 -27.40 19.43 35.70
C ARG A 6 -26.08 18.84 35.79
N TYR A 7 -25.72 18.13 36.74
CA TYR A 7 -24.41 17.65 36.85
C TYR A 7 -24.08 16.54 35.90
N LEU A 8 -25.05 15.90 35.38
CA LEU A 8 -24.79 14.80 34.51
C LEU A 8 -24.27 15.16 33.16
N MET A 9 -24.60 16.31 32.74
CA MET A 9 -24.19 16.71 31.43
C MET A 9 -22.75 16.68 31.14
N PRO A 10 -21.91 17.21 31.90
CA PRO A 10 -20.51 17.33 31.54
C PRO A 10 -19.79 16.02 31.35
N ILE A 11 -20.27 15.00 31.91
CA ILE A 11 -19.62 13.75 31.82
C ILE A 11 -19.58 13.16 30.42
N LEU A 12 -20.60 13.38 29.71
CA LEU A 12 -20.69 12.81 28.40
C LEU A 12 -19.66 13.31 27.42
N LEU A 13 -19.27 14.50 27.57
CA LEU A 13 -18.35 15.07 26.63
C LEU A 13 -16.98 14.50 26.68
N ALA A 14 -16.56 14.10 27.80
CA ALA A 14 -15.20 13.64 27.93
C ALA A 14 -14.89 12.39 27.15
N SER A 15 -15.80 11.53 27.03
CA SER A 15 -15.49 10.27 26.41
C SER A 15 -15.24 10.35 24.92
N ALA A 16 -15.80 11.29 24.29
CA ALA A 16 -15.65 11.36 22.84
C ALA A 16 -14.25 11.70 22.37
N VAL A 17 -13.58 12.46 23.12
CA VAL A 17 -12.28 12.92 22.68
C VAL A 17 -11.21 11.84 22.61
N ALA A 18 -11.20 10.97 23.55
CA ALA A 18 -10.17 9.98 23.58
C ALA A 18 -10.15 9.08 22.37
N PHE A 19 -11.28 8.89 21.80
CA PHE A 19 -11.39 8.02 20.69
C PHE A 19 -10.60 8.43 19.46
N THR A 20 -10.62 9.67 19.15
CA THR A 20 -9.94 10.12 17.96
C THR A 20 -8.42 10.03 18.06
N ALA A 21 -7.90 10.16 19.21
CA ALA A 21 -6.47 10.15 19.33
C ALA A 21 -5.86 8.82 18.98
N ALA A 22 -6.55 7.78 19.23
CA ALA A 22 -6.02 6.47 18.96
C ALA A 22 -5.80 6.21 17.50
N CYS A 23 -6.63 6.71 16.68
CA CYS A 23 -6.50 6.47 15.26
C CYS A 23 -5.28 7.08 14.66
N SER A 24 -4.98 8.24 15.05
CA SER A 24 -3.88 8.92 14.42
C SER A 24 -2.54 8.34 14.79
N THR A 25 -2.41 7.80 15.97
CA THR A 25 -1.12 7.29 16.33
C THR A 25 -0.76 6.03 15.62
N SER A 26 -1.68 5.25 15.25
CA SER A 26 -1.35 4.00 14.67
C SER A 26 -0.73 4.14 13.32
N ALA A 27 -1.02 5.14 12.64
CA ALA A 27 -0.58 5.26 11.32
C ALA A 27 0.83 5.70 11.11
N GLY A 28 1.21 6.65 11.70
CA GLY A 28 2.41 7.27 11.32
C GLY A 28 3.75 6.74 11.69
N PRO A 29 4.00 6.57 12.87
CA PRO A 29 5.36 6.43 13.31
C PRO A 29 6.16 5.30 12.74
N LYS A 30 5.56 4.25 12.43
CA LYS A 30 6.28 3.18 11.98
C LYS A 30 6.93 3.32 10.71
N GLN A 31 6.29 3.88 9.81
CA GLN A 31 6.83 4.01 8.52
C GLN A 31 8.02 4.81 8.45
N THR A 32 8.10 5.77 9.27
CA THR A 32 9.24 6.63 9.16
C THR A 32 10.48 5.95 9.58
N ALA A 33 10.39 4.90 10.24
CA ALA A 33 11.56 4.22 10.60
C ALA A 33 12.28 3.85 9.39
N GLY A 34 11.76 4.19 8.35
CA GLY A 34 12.52 4.24 7.32
C GLY A 34 12.66 3.14 6.48
N GLU A 35 13.42 2.40 6.59
CA GLU A 35 13.75 1.44 5.67
C GLU A 35 12.94 0.22 5.69
N TYR A 36 11.87 0.17 6.39
CA TYR A 36 11.05 -1.03 6.43
C TYR A 36 9.97 -0.98 5.37
N PHE A 37 9.94 -1.98 4.52
CA PHE A 37 8.90 -2.10 3.54
C PHE A 37 8.34 -3.50 3.63
N ASP A 38 7.10 -3.66 4.07
CA ASP A 38 6.54 -4.97 4.08
C ASP A 38 5.96 -5.31 2.71
N ASP A 39 5.60 -6.56 2.54
CA ASP A 39 5.20 -7.05 1.24
C ASP A 39 3.97 -6.35 0.69
N SER A 40 3.03 -5.98 1.51
CA SER A 40 1.85 -5.31 1.02
C SER A 40 2.15 -3.90 0.55
N VAL A 41 3.07 -3.23 1.20
CA VAL A 41 3.49 -1.90 0.77
C VAL A 41 4.20 -2.00 -0.57
N LEU A 42 5.07 -2.98 -0.74
CA LEU A 42 5.78 -3.15 -1.99
C LEU A 42 4.82 -3.49 -3.12
N THR A 43 3.85 -4.36 -2.85
CA THR A 43 2.85 -4.69 -3.87
C THR A 43 2.12 -3.43 -4.33
N THR A 44 1.71 -2.60 -3.40
CA THR A 44 1.00 -1.38 -3.74
C THR A 44 1.86 -0.43 -4.57
N LYS A 45 3.11 -0.29 -4.19
CA LYS A 45 3.99 0.62 -4.92
C LYS A 45 4.30 0.12 -6.32
N VAL A 46 4.50 -1.17 -6.48
CA VAL A 46 4.75 -1.74 -7.78
C VAL A 46 3.51 -1.60 -8.67
N LYS A 47 2.34 -1.88 -8.11
CA LYS A 47 1.12 -1.70 -8.88
C LYS A 47 0.95 -0.27 -9.34
N ALA A 48 1.24 0.67 -8.47
CA ALA A 48 1.10 2.07 -8.83
C ALA A 48 2.06 2.44 -9.96
N ALA A 49 3.27 1.94 -9.91
CA ALA A 49 4.24 2.22 -10.95
C ALA A 49 3.79 1.66 -12.29
N ILE A 50 3.23 0.46 -12.29
CA ILE A 50 2.76 -0.16 -13.52
C ILE A 50 1.53 0.56 -14.06
N PHE A 51 0.59 0.89 -13.21
CA PHE A 51 -0.60 1.60 -13.68
C PHE A 51 -0.32 3.02 -14.13
N ASP A 52 0.74 3.60 -13.65
CA ASP A 52 1.11 4.94 -14.06
C ASP A 52 1.78 4.93 -15.43
N ASP A 53 2.17 3.80 -15.93
CA ASP A 53 2.83 3.69 -17.21
C ASP A 53 1.77 3.57 -18.30
N PRO A 54 1.80 4.44 -19.32
CA PRO A 54 0.75 4.46 -20.31
C PRO A 54 0.67 3.19 -21.16
N VAL A 55 1.75 2.46 -21.28
CA VAL A 55 1.74 1.23 -22.04
C VAL A 55 1.21 0.09 -21.20
N LEU A 56 1.63 0.02 -19.96
CA LEU A 56 1.30 -1.12 -19.12
C LEU A 56 -0.05 -1.03 -18.44
N ARG A 57 -0.56 0.16 -18.29
CA ARG A 57 -1.83 0.32 -17.58
C ARG A 57 -2.99 -0.41 -18.25
N VAL A 58 -2.84 -0.69 -19.53
CA VAL A 58 -3.91 -1.38 -20.26
C VAL A 58 -3.66 -2.87 -20.35
N THR A 59 -2.64 -3.37 -19.68
CA THR A 59 -2.34 -4.80 -19.73
C THR A 59 -2.86 -5.46 -18.48
N ASP A 60 -2.84 -6.78 -18.49
CA ASP A 60 -3.39 -7.55 -17.41
C ASP A 60 -2.23 -8.10 -16.57
N VAL A 61 -1.73 -7.29 -15.67
CA VAL A 61 -0.58 -7.66 -14.86
C VAL A 61 -1.00 -7.78 -13.40
N THR A 62 -0.63 -8.90 -12.80
CA THR A 62 -0.88 -9.14 -11.39
C THR A 62 0.45 -9.07 -10.64
N VAL A 63 0.44 -8.43 -9.49
CA VAL A 63 1.62 -8.24 -8.68
C VAL A 63 1.45 -8.92 -7.34
N GLU A 64 2.41 -9.75 -6.96
CA GLU A 64 2.43 -10.36 -5.65
C GLU A 64 3.82 -10.23 -5.08
N THR A 65 3.92 -10.05 -3.79
CA THR A 65 5.21 -9.87 -3.15
C THR A 65 5.34 -10.80 -1.95
N TYR A 66 6.48 -11.45 -1.88
CA TYR A 66 6.76 -12.29 -0.73
C TYR A 66 8.22 -12.05 -0.32
N ASP A 67 8.40 -11.65 0.91
CA ASP A 67 9.72 -11.42 1.49
C ASP A 67 10.58 -10.50 0.61
N GLY A 68 9.99 -9.46 0.08
CA GLY A 68 10.68 -8.49 -0.74
C GLY A 68 10.86 -8.88 -2.19
N VAL A 69 10.46 -10.08 -2.56
CA VAL A 69 10.57 -10.54 -3.94
C VAL A 69 9.23 -10.34 -4.62
N VAL A 70 9.22 -9.59 -5.70
CA VAL A 70 8.00 -9.26 -6.42
C VAL A 70 7.83 -10.23 -7.58
N GLN A 71 6.66 -10.83 -7.67
CA GLN A 71 6.34 -11.69 -8.78
C GLN A 71 5.32 -10.99 -9.67
N LEU A 72 5.61 -10.90 -10.95
CA LEU A 72 4.72 -10.31 -11.92
C LEU A 72 4.18 -11.42 -12.81
N SER A 73 2.85 -11.48 -12.94
CA SER A 73 2.23 -12.49 -13.79
C SER A 73 1.14 -11.85 -14.63
N GLY A 74 0.68 -12.56 -15.63
CA GLY A 74 -0.37 -12.07 -16.50
C GLY A 74 0.03 -12.13 -17.96
N PHE A 75 -0.73 -11.41 -18.78
CA PHE A 75 -0.50 -11.42 -20.22
C PHE A 75 -0.31 -10.01 -20.74
N VAL A 76 0.69 -9.87 -21.58
CA VAL A 76 1.00 -8.57 -22.17
C VAL A 76 1.14 -8.73 -23.67
N ASN A 77 1.29 -7.63 -24.38
CA ASN A 77 1.29 -7.66 -25.83
C ASN A 77 2.64 -7.96 -26.45
N SER A 78 3.71 -7.68 -25.78
CA SER A 78 5.02 -7.86 -26.36
C SER A 78 6.07 -8.15 -25.31
N ARG A 79 7.18 -8.65 -25.76
CA ARG A 79 8.28 -8.90 -24.85
C ARG A 79 8.85 -7.62 -24.30
N SER A 80 8.81 -6.56 -25.05
CA SER A 80 9.29 -5.29 -24.53
C SER A 80 8.41 -4.79 -23.39
N ASP A 81 7.12 -5.13 -23.40
CA ASP A 81 6.25 -4.78 -22.29
C ASP A 81 6.64 -5.55 -21.05
N ILE A 82 7.03 -6.81 -21.21
CA ILE A 82 7.51 -7.60 -20.09
C ILE A 82 8.74 -6.95 -19.49
N ASN A 83 9.69 -6.60 -20.32
CA ASN A 83 10.92 -6.00 -19.84
C ASN A 83 10.67 -4.67 -19.14
N ARG A 84 9.74 -3.90 -19.67
CA ARG A 84 9.41 -2.62 -19.07
C ARG A 84 8.80 -2.80 -17.69
N ALA A 85 7.90 -3.75 -17.54
CA ALA A 85 7.28 -4.00 -16.25
C ALA A 85 8.31 -4.48 -15.22
N VAL A 86 9.22 -5.33 -15.64
CA VAL A 86 10.25 -5.81 -14.75
C VAL A 86 11.15 -4.66 -14.30
N GLU A 87 11.50 -3.78 -15.20
CA GLU A 87 12.32 -2.65 -14.84
C GLU A 87 11.64 -1.69 -13.89
N LEU A 88 10.37 -1.44 -14.13
CA LEU A 88 9.62 -0.58 -13.23
C LEU A 88 9.55 -1.18 -11.83
N ALA A 89 9.32 -2.47 -11.74
CA ALA A 89 9.25 -3.13 -10.45
C ALA A 89 10.59 -3.09 -9.73
N ARG A 90 11.67 -3.28 -10.46
CA ARG A 90 12.99 -3.22 -9.85
C ARG A 90 13.34 -1.85 -9.34
N GLY A 91 12.77 -0.84 -9.91
CA GLY A 91 13.04 0.53 -9.49
C GLY A 91 12.32 0.94 -8.22
N VAL A 92 11.42 0.12 -7.72
CA VAL A 92 10.69 0.46 -6.51
C VAL A 92 11.58 0.20 -5.30
N LYS A 93 11.73 1.21 -4.46
CA LYS A 93 12.60 1.10 -3.32
C LYS A 93 12.11 0.02 -2.37
N GLY A 94 13.00 -0.84 -1.94
CA GLY A 94 12.66 -1.92 -1.04
C GLY A 94 12.50 -3.27 -1.72
N VAL A 95 12.39 -3.30 -3.03
CA VAL A 95 12.24 -4.55 -3.75
C VAL A 95 13.59 -5.24 -3.82
N LYS A 96 13.65 -6.49 -3.37
CA LYS A 96 14.89 -7.24 -3.38
C LYS A 96 15.15 -7.89 -4.72
N ASP A 97 14.11 -8.38 -5.34
CA ASP A 97 14.25 -9.06 -6.62
C ASP A 97 12.90 -9.10 -7.30
N VAL A 98 12.90 -9.34 -8.61
CA VAL A 98 11.67 -9.42 -9.37
C VAL A 98 11.66 -10.72 -10.17
N ARG A 99 10.57 -11.46 -10.07
CA ARG A 99 10.41 -12.69 -10.81
C ARG A 99 9.36 -12.47 -11.88
N ASN A 100 9.72 -12.75 -13.09
CA ASN A 100 8.81 -12.57 -14.20
C ASN A 100 8.09 -13.86 -14.54
N ASP A 101 6.78 -13.83 -14.46
CA ASP A 101 5.96 -14.94 -14.87
C ASP A 101 4.90 -14.43 -15.85
N MET A 102 5.20 -13.34 -16.55
CA MET A 102 4.28 -12.82 -17.53
C MET A 102 4.48 -13.51 -18.86
N ARG A 103 3.42 -13.56 -19.63
CA ARG A 103 3.45 -14.20 -20.93
C ARG A 103 2.91 -13.27 -21.98
N ARG A 104 3.41 -13.44 -23.19
CA ARG A 104 2.92 -12.66 -24.30
C ARG A 104 1.67 -13.30 -24.84
N LYS A 105 0.70 -12.52 -25.20
CA LYS A 105 -0.53 -13.01 -25.77
C LYS A 105 -0.34 -13.69 -27.10
#